data_bbb918f22aa47b8a6d9f41039b2a6639
#
_entry.id   bbb918f22aa47b8a6d9f41039b2a6639
#
_cell.length_a   1.000
_cell.length_b   1.000
_cell.length_c   1.000
_cell.angle_alpha   90.00
_cell.angle_beta   90.00
_cell.angle_gamma   90.00
#
_symmetry.space_group_name_H-M   'P 1'
#
loop_
_entity.id
_entity.type
_entity.pdbx_description
1 polymer ?
#
loop_
_entity_poly.entity_id
_entity_poly.type
_entity_poly.pdbx_seq_one_letter_code
_entity_poly.pdbx_strand_id
1 'polypeptide(L)'
;MRIKILSIAEDDLEEGYRFYNAQAEGLGTYFLDTLYSDIDSLSYFAGMHRVVLGYHRLLSKRFPFAVYYRVVNDVSWYSPFLIAAGIQVG
;
A
#
# COMPACT_ATOMS: atom_id res chain seq x y z
N MET A 1 2.34 10.44 -11.19
CA MET A 1 1.35 10.48 -10.10
C MET A 1 2.08 10.49 -8.77
N ARG A 2 1.63 11.31 -7.85
CA ARG A 2 2.20 11.34 -6.50
C ARG A 2 1.51 10.30 -5.62
N ILE A 3 2.28 9.66 -4.75
CA ILE A 3 1.75 8.68 -3.81
C ILE A 3 2.03 9.18 -2.40
N LYS A 4 0.97 9.32 -1.61
CA LYS A 4 1.08 9.65 -0.19
C LYS A 4 0.68 8.43 0.63
N ILE A 5 1.56 8.00 1.51
CA ILE A 5 1.28 6.90 2.44
C ILE A 5 0.94 7.51 3.79
N LEU A 6 -0.28 7.27 4.27
CA LEU A 6 -0.69 7.78 5.58
C LEU A 6 0.06 7.06 6.69
N SER A 7 0.25 7.74 7.82
CA SER A 7 0.99 7.16 8.94
C SER A 7 0.39 5.84 9.45
N ILE A 8 -0.93 5.69 9.39
CA ILE A 8 -1.57 4.42 9.77
C ILE A 8 -1.15 3.28 8.84
N ALA A 9 -0.97 3.55 7.56
CA ALA A 9 -0.47 2.54 6.61
C ALA A 9 1.01 2.24 6.85
N GLU A 10 1.81 3.24 7.19
CA GLU A 10 3.20 3.04 7.57
C GLU A 10 3.33 2.17 8.82
N ASP A 11 2.47 2.39 9.81
CA ASP A 11 2.42 1.57 11.03
C ASP A 11 2.07 0.11 10.69
N ASP A 12 1.13 -0.11 9.79
CA ASP A 12 0.77 -1.44 9.33
C ASP A 12 1.95 -2.16 8.65
N LEU A 13 2.72 -1.42 7.84
CA LEU A 13 3.92 -1.96 7.21
C LEU A 13 4.99 -2.32 8.23
N GLU A 14 5.19 -1.48 9.22
CA GLU A 14 6.16 -1.74 10.29
C GLU A 14 5.76 -2.97 11.11
N GLU A 15 4.49 -3.11 11.42
CA GLU A 15 3.97 -4.27 12.14
C GLU A 15 4.18 -5.56 11.33
N GLY A 16 3.89 -5.52 10.03
CA GLY A 16 4.15 -6.64 9.13
C GLY A 16 5.63 -6.99 9.06
N TYR A 17 6.50 -5.99 8.99
CA TYR A 17 7.93 -6.18 9.02
C TYR A 17 8.38 -6.95 10.26
N ARG A 18 7.94 -6.52 11.44
CA ARG A 18 8.31 -7.18 12.70
C ARG A 18 7.80 -8.62 12.74
N PHE A 19 6.58 -8.84 12.29
CA PHE A 19 5.97 -10.16 12.28
C PHE A 19 6.79 -11.13 11.41
N TYR A 20 7.12 -10.75 10.20
CA TYR A 20 7.86 -11.63 9.30
C TYR A 20 9.34 -11.77 9.69
N ASN A 21 9.96 -10.70 10.15
CA ASN A 21 11.36 -10.76 10.55
C ASN A 21 11.57 -11.62 11.80
N ALA A 22 10.55 -11.75 12.66
CA ALA A 22 10.57 -12.65 13.80
C ALA A 22 10.51 -14.13 13.38
N GLN A 23 9.96 -14.41 12.19
CA GLN A 23 9.89 -15.78 11.67
C GLN A 23 11.19 -16.20 11.01
N ALA A 24 11.84 -15.31 10.29
CA ALA A 24 13.10 -15.57 9.64
C ALA A 24 13.83 -14.25 9.38
N GLU A 25 15.12 -14.22 9.70
CA GLU A 25 15.95 -13.05 9.43
C GLU A 25 15.92 -12.69 7.95
N GLY A 26 15.70 -11.42 7.64
CA GLY A 26 15.61 -10.93 6.26
C GLY A 26 14.22 -11.02 5.65
N LEU A 27 13.30 -11.79 6.24
CA LEU A 27 11.95 -11.93 5.70
C LEU A 27 11.15 -10.64 5.82
N GLY A 28 11.37 -9.87 6.89
CA GLY A 28 10.74 -8.56 7.05
C GLY A 28 11.17 -7.57 5.98
N THR A 29 12.45 -7.56 5.61
CA THR A 29 12.95 -6.72 4.53
C THR A 29 12.32 -7.12 3.19
N TYR A 30 12.22 -8.41 2.93
CA TYR A 30 11.56 -8.92 1.72
C TYR A 30 10.09 -8.51 1.67
N PHE A 31 9.39 -8.58 2.80
CA PHE A 31 8.01 -8.12 2.91
C PHE A 31 7.88 -6.63 2.55
N LEU A 32 8.71 -5.77 3.14
CA LEU A 32 8.68 -4.34 2.86
C LEU A 32 8.97 -4.04 1.40
N ASP A 33 10.01 -4.65 0.84
CA ASP A 33 10.37 -4.45 -0.57
C ASP A 33 9.22 -4.85 -1.50
N THR A 34 8.54 -5.95 -1.18
CA THR A 34 7.40 -6.43 -1.97
C THR A 34 6.22 -5.47 -1.87
N LEU A 35 5.85 -5.04 -0.67
CA LEU A 35 4.72 -4.14 -0.47
C LEU A 35 4.98 -2.76 -1.07
N TYR A 36 6.18 -2.21 -0.93
CA TYR A 36 6.54 -0.94 -1.56
C TYR A 36 6.55 -1.05 -3.09
N SER A 37 6.99 -2.17 -3.63
CA SER A 37 6.90 -2.42 -5.08
C SER A 37 5.45 -2.47 -5.54
N ASP A 38 4.57 -3.12 -4.79
CA ASP A 38 3.14 -3.16 -5.09
C ASP A 38 2.53 -1.75 -5.06
N ILE A 39 2.91 -0.93 -4.07
CA ILE A 39 2.45 0.47 -3.97
C ILE A 39 2.97 1.29 -5.15
N ASP A 40 4.23 1.13 -5.53
CA ASP A 40 4.81 1.85 -6.66
C ASP A 40 4.11 1.51 -7.98
N SER A 41 3.60 0.29 -8.13
CA SER A 41 2.84 -0.11 -9.32
C SER A 41 1.57 0.73 -9.51
N LEU A 42 1.08 1.36 -8.45
CA LEU A 42 -0.09 2.22 -8.51
C LEU A 42 0.15 3.50 -9.32
N SER A 43 1.41 3.86 -9.59
CA SER A 43 1.73 4.93 -10.53
C SER A 43 1.19 4.66 -11.92
N TYR A 44 1.03 3.38 -12.28
CA TYR A 44 0.54 2.93 -13.59
C TYR A 44 -0.88 2.40 -13.55
N PHE A 45 -1.29 1.80 -12.43
CA PHE A 45 -2.54 1.03 -12.34
C PHE A 45 -3.55 1.62 -11.35
N ALA A 46 -3.35 2.84 -10.89
CA ALA A 46 -4.26 3.48 -9.94
C ALA A 46 -5.69 3.53 -10.50
N GLY A 47 -6.65 3.18 -9.66
CA GLY A 47 -8.08 3.20 -10.03
C GLY A 47 -8.58 1.94 -10.73
N MET A 48 -7.69 1.03 -11.13
CA MET A 48 -8.08 -0.20 -11.83
C MET A 48 -8.49 -1.33 -10.87
N HIS A 49 -8.28 -1.16 -9.59
CA HIS A 49 -8.55 -2.18 -8.59
C HIS A 49 -9.98 -2.09 -8.08
N ARG A 50 -10.50 -3.22 -7.60
CA ARG A 50 -11.85 -3.31 -7.04
C ARG A 50 -12.00 -2.35 -5.86
N VAL A 51 -13.17 -1.68 -5.78
CA VAL A 51 -13.54 -0.83 -4.65
C VAL A 51 -14.17 -1.67 -3.54
N VAL A 52 -13.67 -1.53 -2.33
CA VAL A 52 -14.19 -2.18 -1.13
C VAL A 52 -14.29 -1.12 -0.02
N LEU A 53 -15.50 -0.93 0.51
CA LEU A 53 -15.75 0.06 1.57
C LEU A 53 -15.27 1.47 1.23
N GLY A 54 -15.43 1.87 -0.02
CA GLY A 54 -15.05 3.22 -0.49
C GLY A 54 -13.58 3.39 -0.86
N TYR A 55 -12.78 2.33 -0.79
CA TYR A 55 -11.36 2.35 -1.18
C TYR A 55 -11.10 1.31 -2.26
N HIS A 56 -10.15 1.59 -3.13
CA HIS A 56 -9.61 0.56 -4.00
C HIS A 56 -8.76 -0.40 -3.19
N ARG A 57 -8.77 -1.67 -3.54
CA ARG A 57 -8.02 -2.70 -2.84
C ARG A 57 -7.03 -3.37 -3.80
N LEU A 58 -5.75 -3.13 -3.58
CA LEU A 58 -4.67 -3.83 -4.26
C LEU A 58 -4.23 -5.01 -3.41
N LEU A 59 -4.38 -6.22 -3.95
CA LEU A 59 -3.87 -7.43 -3.27
C LEU A 59 -2.39 -7.60 -3.57
N SER A 60 -1.58 -7.80 -2.54
CA SER A 60 -0.17 -8.10 -2.71
C SER A 60 -0.01 -9.43 -3.45
N LYS A 61 1.04 -9.52 -4.29
CA LYS A 61 1.28 -10.72 -5.09
C LYS A 61 1.89 -11.86 -4.29
N ARG A 62 2.60 -11.55 -3.21
CA ARG A 62 3.43 -12.53 -2.49
C ARG A 62 3.06 -12.72 -1.02
N PHE A 63 2.32 -11.79 -0.44
CA PHE A 63 1.92 -11.84 0.96
C PHE A 63 0.41 -11.67 1.07
N PRO A 64 -0.22 -12.21 2.12
CA PRO A 64 -1.66 -12.10 2.31
C PRO A 64 -2.03 -10.72 2.87
N PHE A 65 -1.65 -9.67 2.16
CA PHE A 65 -1.91 -8.29 2.54
C PHE A 65 -2.57 -7.54 1.39
N ALA A 66 -3.41 -6.57 1.74
CA ALA A 66 -4.05 -5.69 0.79
C ALA A 66 -3.71 -4.24 1.12
N VAL A 67 -3.47 -3.45 0.08
CA VAL A 67 -3.28 -2.01 0.19
C VAL A 67 -4.59 -1.32 -0.18
N TYR A 68 -5.12 -0.51 0.73
CA TYR A 68 -6.34 0.27 0.50
C TYR A 68 -5.95 1.69 0.12
N TYR A 69 -6.45 2.17 -1.01
CA TYR A 69 -6.07 3.48 -1.51
C TYR A 69 -7.24 4.21 -2.15
N ARG A 70 -7.08 5.53 -2.28
CA ARG A 70 -7.96 6.40 -3.06
C ARG A 70 -7.14 7.23 -4.03
N VAL A 71 -7.74 7.55 -5.15
CA VAL A 71 -7.21 8.56 -6.07
C VAL A 71 -7.94 9.87 -5.76
N VAL A 72 -7.19 10.91 -5.45
CA VAL A 72 -7.72 12.18 -5.03
C VAL A 72 -7.20 13.27 -5.97
N ASN A 73 -8.12 14.15 -6.41
CA ASN A 73 -7.75 15.35 -7.15
C ASN A 73 -7.60 16.49 -6.15
N ASP A 74 -6.41 17.10 -6.12
CA ASP A 74 -6.13 18.23 -5.26
C ASP A 74 -5.86 19.47 -6.10
N VAL A 75 -6.68 20.51 -5.92
CA VAL A 75 -6.58 21.75 -6.69
C VAL A 75 -5.23 22.44 -6.49
N SER A 76 -4.67 22.37 -5.29
CA SER A 76 -3.38 22.99 -4.97
C SER A 76 -2.20 22.28 -5.64
N TRP A 77 -2.37 21.03 -6.07
CA TRP A 77 -1.33 20.23 -6.69
C TRP A 77 -1.47 20.17 -8.23
N TYR A 78 -2.59 20.62 -8.75
CA TYR A 78 -2.92 20.59 -10.19
C TYR A 78 -2.85 19.20 -10.83
N SER A 79 -2.81 18.14 -10.04
CA SER A 79 -2.76 16.78 -10.54
C SER A 79 -3.34 15.82 -9.51
N PRO A 80 -3.87 14.67 -9.94
CA PRO A 80 -4.34 13.66 -9.00
C PRO A 80 -3.17 13.09 -8.20
N PHE A 81 -3.41 12.79 -6.95
CA PHE A 81 -2.49 12.03 -6.14
C PHE A 81 -3.22 10.88 -5.45
N LEU A 82 -2.46 9.91 -5.02
CA LEU A 82 -2.96 8.68 -4.44
C LEU A 82 -2.66 8.67 -2.95
N ILE A 83 -3.64 8.30 -2.15
CA ILE A 83 -3.49 8.15 -0.70
C ILE A 83 -3.60 6.66 -0.37
N ALA A 84 -2.50 6.07 0.10
CA ALA A 84 -2.52 4.73 0.67
C ALA A 84 -2.99 4.84 2.13
N ALA A 85 -4.21 4.39 2.40
CA ALA A 85 -4.90 4.63 3.66
C ALA A 85 -4.79 3.49 4.67
N GLY A 86 -4.40 2.31 4.24
CA GLY A 86 -4.24 1.18 5.15
C GLY A 86 -3.69 -0.03 4.44
N ILE A 87 -2.99 -0.90 5.20
CA ILE A 87 -2.40 -2.14 4.69
C ILE A 87 -2.78 -3.22 5.68
N GLN A 88 -3.68 -4.11 5.27
CA GLN A 88 -4.27 -5.10 6.16
C GLN A 88 -4.20 -6.48 5.55
N VAL A 89 -4.32 -7.50 6.39
CA VAL A 89 -4.41 -8.89 5.93
C VAL A 89 -5.58 -9.02 4.99
N GLY A 90 -5.28 -9.42 3.78
CA GLY A 90 -6.25 -9.48 2.68
C GLY A 90 -7.11 -10.72 2.62
#